data_daa26aba925eece561a4104ca8ee83ff
#
_entry.id   daa26aba925eece561a4104ca8ee83ff
#
_cell.length_a   1.000
_cell.length_b   1.000
_cell.length_c   1.000
_cell.angle_alpha   90.00
_cell.angle_beta   90.00
_cell.angle_gamma   90.00
#
_symmetry.space_group_name_H-M   'P 1'
#
loop_
_entity.id
_entity.type
_entity.pdbx_description
1 polymer ?
#
loop_
_entity_poly.entity_id
_entity_poly.type
_entity_poly.pdbx_seq_one_letter_code
_entity_poly.pdbx_strand_id
1 'polypeptide(L)'
;MQSVKVLVKTHEDFLIESLKDPEEAAAYVSAILEEEKPEIELLPLCLGHVAAALGGESDHQWVKDFGASDKSQAVYELAAWLDSLGLKLTVTVKPS
;
A
#
# COMPACT_ATOMS: atom_id res chain seq x y z
N MET A 1 31.69 -5.36 9.66
CA MET A 1 31.52 -6.20 8.50
C MET A 1 30.51 -5.61 7.53
N GLN A 2 31.05 -4.94 6.56
CA GLN A 2 30.22 -4.28 5.55
C GLN A 2 29.48 -5.27 4.66
N SER A 3 30.15 -6.35 4.32
CA SER A 3 29.58 -7.35 3.43
C SER A 3 28.30 -7.96 3.99
N VAL A 4 28.24 -8.15 5.30
CA VAL A 4 27.05 -8.71 5.94
C VAL A 4 25.86 -7.77 5.74
N LYS A 5 26.09 -6.49 5.94
CA LYS A 5 25.04 -5.50 5.80
C LYS A 5 24.52 -5.40 4.37
N VAL A 6 25.43 -5.53 3.41
CA VAL A 6 25.08 -5.46 1.99
C VAL A 6 24.30 -6.69 1.56
N LEU A 7 24.63 -7.85 2.12
CA LEU A 7 23.99 -9.10 1.72
C LEU A 7 22.65 -9.36 2.39
N VAL A 8 22.36 -8.69 3.49
CA VAL A 8 21.12 -8.90 4.24
C VAL A 8 20.13 -7.83 3.89
N LYS A 9 19.03 -8.23 3.28
CA LYS A 9 17.92 -7.30 3.00
C LYS A 9 17.09 -7.15 4.26
N THR A 10 16.52 -5.97 4.45
CA THR A 10 15.59 -5.73 5.55
C THR A 10 14.27 -6.42 5.26
N HIS A 11 13.47 -6.60 6.31
CA HIS A 11 12.13 -7.15 6.15
C HIS A 11 11.31 -6.29 5.18
N GLU A 12 11.46 -4.98 5.27
CA GLU A 12 10.77 -4.06 4.38
C GLU A 12 11.19 -4.25 2.92
N ASP A 13 12.48 -4.49 2.68
CA ASP A 13 12.97 -4.72 1.31
C ASP A 13 12.34 -5.96 0.70
N PHE A 14 12.23 -7.04 1.47
CA PHE A 14 11.58 -8.26 0.99
C PHE A 14 10.11 -8.03 0.71
N LEU A 15 9.44 -7.27 1.56
CA LEU A 15 8.05 -6.92 1.38
C LEU A 15 7.83 -6.14 0.08
N ILE A 16 8.62 -5.11 -0.13
CA ILE A 16 8.50 -4.29 -1.33
C ILE A 16 8.75 -5.12 -2.58
N GLU A 17 9.74 -6.00 -2.54
CA GLU A 17 10.03 -6.89 -3.67
C GLU A 17 8.85 -7.79 -3.99
N SER A 18 8.22 -8.33 -2.96
CA SER A 18 7.03 -9.17 -3.10
C SER A 18 5.86 -8.38 -3.70
N LEU A 19 5.70 -7.13 -3.32
CA LEU A 19 4.58 -6.29 -3.76
C LEU A 19 4.69 -5.84 -5.22
N LYS A 20 5.80 -6.13 -5.87
CA LYS A 20 5.91 -5.87 -7.32
C LYS A 20 4.97 -6.75 -8.11
N ASP A 21 4.51 -7.84 -7.51
CA ASP A 21 3.43 -8.65 -8.06
C ASP A 21 2.10 -7.98 -7.72
N PRO A 22 1.31 -7.54 -8.71
CA PRO A 22 0.04 -6.86 -8.44
C PRO A 22 -0.93 -7.65 -7.57
N GLU A 23 -0.93 -8.98 -7.69
CA GLU A 23 -1.81 -9.81 -6.86
C GLU A 23 -1.40 -9.77 -5.39
N GLU A 24 -0.11 -9.76 -5.13
CA GLU A 24 0.40 -9.63 -3.78
C GLU A 24 0.11 -8.25 -3.21
N ALA A 25 0.25 -7.22 -4.04
CA ALA A 25 -0.05 -5.86 -3.62
C ALA A 25 -1.54 -5.72 -3.27
N ALA A 26 -2.41 -6.28 -4.10
CA ALA A 26 -3.84 -6.25 -3.85
C ALA A 26 -4.21 -6.96 -2.54
N ALA A 27 -3.60 -8.12 -2.30
CA ALA A 27 -3.83 -8.87 -1.06
C ALA A 27 -3.38 -8.08 0.16
N TYR A 28 -2.25 -7.41 0.06
CA TYR A 28 -1.69 -6.62 1.15
C TYR A 28 -2.62 -5.45 1.53
N VAL A 29 -3.05 -4.68 0.53
CA VAL A 29 -3.97 -3.57 0.76
C VAL A 29 -5.29 -4.08 1.33
N SER A 30 -5.83 -5.15 0.74
CA SER A 30 -7.09 -5.72 1.21
C SER A 30 -7.02 -6.16 2.67
N ALA A 31 -5.92 -6.80 3.05
CA ALA A 31 -5.74 -7.25 4.43
C ALA A 31 -5.77 -6.09 5.42
N ILE A 32 -5.13 -4.97 5.05
CA ILE A 32 -5.12 -3.79 5.91
C ILE A 32 -6.52 -3.17 6.01
N LEU A 33 -7.25 -3.11 4.89
CA LEU A 33 -8.59 -2.54 4.89
C LEU A 33 -9.61 -3.41 5.61
N GLU A 34 -9.35 -4.73 5.73
CA GLU A 34 -10.26 -5.66 6.38
C GLU A 34 -9.98 -5.84 7.87
N GLU A 35 -9.00 -5.12 8.40
CA GLU A 35 -8.62 -5.24 9.80
C GLU A 35 -9.77 -4.85 10.71
N GLU A 36 -10.08 -5.68 11.72
CA GLU A 36 -11.17 -5.41 12.64
C GLU A 36 -10.87 -4.22 13.56
N LYS A 37 -9.62 -4.08 13.94
CA LYS A 37 -9.18 -2.97 14.80
C LYS A 37 -8.08 -2.21 14.10
N PRO A 38 -8.44 -1.41 13.08
CA PRO A 38 -7.43 -0.74 12.28
C PRO A 38 -6.67 0.32 13.06
N GLU A 39 -5.39 0.38 12.81
CA GLU A 39 -4.55 1.46 13.31
C GLU A 39 -4.40 2.49 12.19
N ILE A 40 -4.63 3.75 12.54
CA ILE A 40 -4.66 4.83 11.55
C ILE A 40 -3.38 4.87 10.72
N GLU A 41 -2.24 4.61 11.34
CA GLU A 41 -0.94 4.70 10.67
C GLU A 41 -0.66 3.55 9.71
N LEU A 42 -1.38 2.44 9.84
CA LEU A 42 -1.10 1.28 9.01
C LEU A 42 -1.45 1.48 7.54
N LEU A 43 -2.54 2.20 7.26
CA LEU A 43 -2.93 2.39 5.87
C LEU A 43 -1.93 3.25 5.09
N PRO A 44 -1.52 4.42 5.58
CA PRO A 44 -0.49 5.19 4.87
C PRO A 44 0.82 4.41 4.72
N LEU A 45 1.21 3.65 5.74
CA LEU A 45 2.42 2.84 5.66
C LEU A 45 2.30 1.78 4.57
N CYS A 46 1.17 1.09 4.53
CA CYS A 46 0.87 0.08 3.51
C CYS A 46 0.93 0.70 2.11
N LEU A 47 0.26 1.84 1.92
CA LEU A 47 0.23 2.52 0.63
C LEU A 47 1.63 2.99 0.23
N GLY A 48 2.45 3.38 1.20
CA GLY A 48 3.84 3.74 0.94
C GLY A 48 4.64 2.58 0.39
N HIS A 49 4.45 1.38 0.92
CA HIS A 49 5.11 0.18 0.42
C HIS A 49 4.67 -0.15 -1.01
N VAL A 50 3.36 -0.01 -1.28
CA VAL A 50 2.83 -0.27 -2.62
C VAL A 50 3.37 0.76 -3.61
N ALA A 51 3.46 2.03 -3.21
CA ALA A 51 4.03 3.07 -4.04
C ALA A 51 5.48 2.77 -4.38
N ALA A 52 6.25 2.27 -3.41
CA ALA A 52 7.64 1.90 -3.62
C ALA A 52 7.77 0.74 -4.61
N ALA A 53 6.83 -0.19 -4.57
CA ALA A 53 6.89 -1.39 -5.41
C ALA A 53 6.37 -1.16 -6.83
N LEU A 54 5.26 -0.46 -6.98
CA LEU A 54 4.55 -0.32 -8.25
C LEU A 54 4.54 1.10 -8.82
N GLY A 55 4.86 2.09 -8.02
CA GLY A 55 4.75 3.48 -8.43
C GLY A 55 6.08 4.18 -8.62
N GLY A 56 6.04 5.51 -8.68
CA GLY A 56 7.21 6.37 -8.80
C GLY A 56 7.20 7.48 -7.77
N GLU A 57 8.00 8.51 -8.00
CA GLU A 57 8.12 9.62 -7.04
C GLU A 57 6.80 10.35 -6.78
N SER A 58 6.01 10.55 -7.82
CA SER A 58 4.72 11.22 -7.68
C SER A 58 3.78 10.42 -6.80
N ASP A 59 3.92 9.10 -6.78
CA ASP A 59 3.10 8.25 -5.93
C ASP A 59 3.49 8.37 -4.47
N HIS A 60 4.75 8.56 -4.17
CA HIS A 60 5.19 8.82 -2.79
C HIS A 60 4.59 10.12 -2.28
N GLN A 61 4.56 11.15 -3.10
CA GLN A 61 3.97 12.41 -2.72
C GLN A 61 2.46 12.28 -2.51
N TRP A 62 1.83 11.51 -3.38
CA TRP A 62 0.39 11.25 -3.26
C TRP A 62 0.06 10.61 -1.91
N VAL A 63 0.85 9.62 -1.48
CA VAL A 63 0.62 8.97 -0.20
C VAL A 63 0.72 9.95 0.97
N LYS A 64 1.68 10.86 0.92
CA LYS A 64 1.82 11.89 1.96
C LYS A 64 0.59 12.79 2.01
N ASP A 65 0.08 13.18 0.86
CA ASP A 65 -1.07 14.08 0.78
C ASP A 65 -2.37 13.40 1.15
N PHE A 66 -2.44 12.09 0.96
CA PHE A 66 -3.63 11.30 1.23
C PHE A 66 -4.12 11.46 2.67
N GLY A 67 -3.20 11.51 3.62
CA GLY A 67 -3.54 11.65 5.03
C GLY A 67 -4.19 12.98 5.39
N ALA A 68 -4.09 13.97 4.50
CA ALA A 68 -4.68 15.30 4.72
C ALA A 68 -6.01 15.47 4.00
N SER A 69 -6.47 14.46 3.27
CA SER A 69 -7.68 14.55 2.47
C SER A 69 -8.94 14.47 3.31
N ASP A 70 -10.01 15.11 2.84
CA ASP A 70 -11.32 14.96 3.41
C ASP A 70 -11.78 13.51 3.27
N LYS A 71 -12.62 13.03 4.20
CA LYS A 71 -12.97 11.61 4.28
C LYS A 71 -13.57 11.05 2.99
N SER A 72 -14.57 11.70 2.44
CA SER A 72 -15.21 11.17 1.23
C SER A 72 -14.31 11.32 0.01
N GLN A 73 -13.61 12.44 -0.08
CA GLN A 73 -12.66 12.66 -1.16
C GLN A 73 -11.52 11.63 -1.10
N ALA A 74 -11.08 11.28 0.11
CA ALA A 74 -10.01 10.30 0.28
C ALA A 74 -10.37 8.94 -0.31
N VAL A 75 -11.62 8.51 -0.19
CA VAL A 75 -12.05 7.23 -0.74
C VAL A 75 -11.93 7.23 -2.26
N TYR A 76 -12.41 8.28 -2.91
CA TYR A 76 -12.32 8.39 -4.36
C TYR A 76 -10.89 8.53 -4.84
N GLU A 77 -10.08 9.30 -4.13
CA GLU A 77 -8.66 9.44 -4.46
C GLU A 77 -7.94 8.12 -4.35
N LEU A 78 -8.23 7.34 -3.31
CA LEU A 78 -7.64 6.03 -3.14
C LEU A 78 -7.99 5.10 -4.28
N ALA A 79 -9.29 5.06 -4.65
CA ALA A 79 -9.74 4.21 -5.74
C ALA A 79 -9.06 4.60 -7.06
N ALA A 80 -8.95 5.89 -7.34
CA ALA A 80 -8.33 6.38 -8.56
C ALA A 80 -6.84 6.07 -8.59
N TRP A 81 -6.15 6.25 -7.46
CA TRP A 81 -4.73 5.97 -7.38
C TRP A 81 -4.42 4.49 -7.58
N LEU A 82 -5.21 3.63 -6.92
CA LEU A 82 -5.05 2.18 -7.08
C LEU A 82 -5.27 1.79 -8.54
N ASP A 83 -6.28 2.38 -9.19
CA ASP A 83 -6.55 2.12 -10.59
C ASP A 83 -5.34 2.45 -11.46
N SER A 84 -4.65 3.54 -11.17
CA SER A 84 -3.47 3.94 -11.93
C SER A 84 -2.31 2.94 -11.81
N LEU A 85 -2.32 2.13 -10.76
CA LEU A 85 -1.30 1.09 -10.54
C LEU A 85 -1.75 -0.28 -11.02
N GLY A 86 -2.93 -0.37 -11.64
CA GLY A 86 -3.47 -1.64 -12.10
C GLY A 86 -4.23 -2.41 -11.04
N LEU A 87 -4.61 -1.76 -9.95
CA LEU A 87 -5.36 -2.36 -8.87
C LEU A 87 -6.78 -1.81 -8.85
N LYS A 88 -7.67 -2.50 -8.15
CA LYS A 88 -9.08 -2.10 -8.11
C LYS A 88 -9.62 -2.20 -6.69
N LEU A 89 -10.22 -1.11 -6.24
CA LEU A 89 -10.90 -1.09 -4.95
C LEU A 89 -12.33 -1.59 -5.16
N THR A 90 -12.71 -2.64 -4.43
CA THR A 90 -14.04 -3.23 -4.56
C THR A 90 -14.65 -3.46 -3.20
N VAL A 91 -15.97 -3.67 -3.21
CA VAL A 91 -16.73 -4.01 -2.03
C VAL A 91 -17.35 -5.39 -2.26
N THR A 92 -17.20 -6.28 -1.29
CA THR A 92 -17.75 -7.63 -1.40
C THR A 92 -18.55 -7.94 -0.14
N VAL A 93 -19.38 -8.99 -0.24
CA VAL A 93 -20.16 -9.43 0.91
C VAL A 93 -19.24 -10.15 1.89
N LYS A 94 -19.36 -9.78 3.16
CA LYS A 94 -18.56 -10.41 4.21
C LYS A 94 -19.01 -11.87 4.39
N PRO A 95 -18.07 -12.82 4.43
CA PRO A 95 -18.43 -14.21 4.69
C PRO A 95 -18.99 -14.35 6.10
N SER A 96 -20.04 -15.14 6.24
CA SER A 96 -20.68 -15.35 7.55
C SER A 96 -20.00 -16.44 8.36
#